data_21d37fd615a58fb888c8a2426468c841
#
_entry.id   21d37fd615a58fb888c8a2426468c841
#
_cell.length_a   1.000
_cell.length_b   1.000
_cell.length_c   1.000
_cell.angle_alpha   90.00
_cell.angle_beta   90.00
_cell.angle_gamma   90.00
#
_symmetry.space_group_name_H-M   'P 1'
#
loop_
_entity.id
_entity.type
_entity.pdbx_description
1 polymer ?
#
loop_
_entity_poly.entity_id
_entity_poly.type
_entity_poly.pdbx_seq_one_letter_code
_entity_poly.pdbx_strand_id
1 'polypeptide(L)'
;LFENYQVWNDAELEEAIFDNLEAEYDFVQDTQRLYGSSIEPKTVFFAELSPTQYIAKMHHPVLRRVSQLHIAAEMDLLALTHEYRLQIIQGNIRRDIHAFYPDVHFSLMVDLSPEKFDYTYDPIFLINMMSDMARIDFKLYKGAQAAGRLIFAVKDEFMISGMLMDFNRCMAVTVSSDAENSNLMYHSIRDLCTREMLLYRSTTMQKMIDGKYYVRAILAVNQKWVVGHLTEHFLPDDLFEELLEQVKEQYDEEQEQRIRYLHTLTNKMMETT
;
A
#
# COMPACT_ATOMS: atom_id res chain seq x y z
N LEU A 1 27.62 13.12 21.35
CA LEU A 1 26.74 12.86 20.20
C LEU A 1 27.14 13.73 19.01
N PHE A 2 27.34 15.03 19.19
CA PHE A 2 27.68 15.94 18.07
C PHE A 2 29.10 15.77 17.50
N GLU A 3 30.04 15.18 18.23
CA GLU A 3 31.41 14.97 17.75
C GLU A 3 31.53 13.93 16.63
N ASN A 4 30.54 13.05 16.47
CA ASN A 4 30.56 12.01 15.45
C ASN A 4 29.90 12.42 14.12
N TYR A 5 29.16 13.53 14.08
CA TYR A 5 28.43 13.98 12.87
C TYR A 5 29.34 14.52 11.77
N GLN A 6 30.59 14.87 12.07
CA GLN A 6 31.54 15.41 11.07
C GLN A 6 32.10 14.34 10.09
N VAL A 7 31.85 13.06 10.32
CA VAL A 7 32.45 11.95 9.57
C VAL A 7 31.45 11.25 8.66
N TRP A 8 30.18 11.59 8.77
CA TRP A 8 29.10 10.88 8.05
C TRP A 8 28.82 11.52 6.69
N ASN A 9 28.51 10.68 5.69
CA ASN A 9 27.94 11.16 4.44
C ASN A 9 26.47 11.61 4.67
N ASP A 10 25.90 12.32 3.72
CA ASP A 10 24.55 12.89 3.86
C ASP A 10 23.48 11.86 4.20
N ALA A 11 23.59 10.63 3.67
CA ALA A 11 22.65 9.55 3.93
C ALA A 11 22.80 8.99 5.37
N GLU A 12 24.03 8.83 5.86
CA GLU A 12 24.30 8.43 7.23
C GLU A 12 23.90 9.52 8.24
N LEU A 13 24.03 10.77 7.85
CA LEU A 13 23.57 11.90 8.65
C LEU A 13 22.04 11.95 8.74
N GLU A 14 21.35 11.72 7.63
CA GLU A 14 19.90 11.62 7.61
C GLU A 14 19.39 10.46 8.46
N GLU A 15 20.00 9.28 8.35
CA GLU A 15 19.66 8.09 9.16
C GLU A 15 19.87 8.34 10.65
N ALA A 16 20.98 8.97 11.02
CA ALA A 16 21.27 9.30 12.40
C ALA A 16 20.39 10.42 12.98
N ILE A 17 19.97 11.39 12.18
CA ILE A 17 18.95 12.37 12.57
C ILE A 17 17.63 11.66 12.84
N PHE A 18 17.29 10.66 12.02
CA PHE A 18 16.10 9.82 12.18
C PHE A 18 16.14 9.04 13.48
N ASP A 19 17.22 8.32 13.72
CA ASP A 19 17.41 7.54 14.95
C ASP A 19 17.34 8.41 16.20
N ASN A 20 17.90 9.62 16.13
CA ASN A 20 17.84 10.57 17.23
C ASN A 20 16.44 11.15 17.44
N LEU A 21 15.69 11.43 16.38
CA LEU A 21 14.29 11.87 16.49
C LEU A 21 13.40 10.77 17.05
N GLU A 22 13.63 9.52 16.66
CA GLU A 22 12.96 8.36 17.22
C GLU A 22 13.33 8.17 18.70
N ALA A 23 14.60 8.29 19.05
CA ALA A 23 15.08 8.23 20.44
C ALA A 23 14.55 9.38 21.30
N GLU A 24 14.47 10.61 20.78
CA GLU A 24 13.83 11.73 21.49
C GLU A 24 12.34 11.50 21.70
N TYR A 25 11.67 10.94 20.70
CA TYR A 25 10.24 10.60 20.81
C TYR A 25 10.02 9.52 21.87
N ASP A 26 10.83 8.47 21.86
CA ASP A 26 10.78 7.40 22.86
C ASP A 26 11.15 7.93 24.26
N PHE A 27 12.13 8.81 24.35
CA PHE A 27 12.51 9.45 25.62
C PHE A 27 11.35 10.31 26.17
N VAL A 28 10.68 11.09 25.34
CA VAL A 28 9.51 11.87 25.74
C VAL A 28 8.39 10.95 26.20
N GLN A 29 8.12 9.86 25.50
CA GLN A 29 7.12 8.87 25.91
C GLN A 29 7.48 8.17 27.23
N ASP A 30 8.73 7.75 27.40
CA ASP A 30 9.19 7.11 28.62
C ASP A 30 9.21 8.08 29.81
N THR A 31 9.57 9.33 29.59
CA THR A 31 9.50 10.37 30.60
C THR A 31 8.07 10.63 31.03
N GLN A 32 7.13 10.65 30.09
CA GLN A 32 5.71 10.78 30.37
C GLN A 32 5.14 9.59 31.14
N ARG A 33 5.58 8.36 30.83
CA ARG A 33 5.23 7.14 31.60
C ARG A 33 5.75 7.16 33.04
N LEU A 34 6.97 7.66 33.25
CA LEU A 34 7.62 7.73 34.55
C LEU A 34 6.96 8.77 35.48
N TYR A 35 6.50 9.89 34.96
CA TYR A 35 5.94 10.98 35.76
C TYR A 35 4.42 10.94 35.93
N GLY A 36 3.75 9.93 35.39
CA GLY A 36 2.37 9.53 35.79
C GLY A 36 1.26 10.56 35.55
N SER A 37 1.53 11.63 34.80
CA SER A 37 0.56 12.69 34.52
C SER A 37 0.58 13.11 33.06
N SER A 38 0.53 12.17 32.14
CA SER A 38 0.46 12.53 30.74
C SER A 38 -0.92 12.30 30.18
N ILE A 39 -1.58 13.35 29.97
CA ILE A 39 -2.44 13.48 28.82
C ILE A 39 -1.43 13.60 27.64
N GLU A 40 -1.01 12.46 27.10
CA GLU A 40 -0.31 12.48 25.80
C GLU A 40 -1.21 13.25 24.84
N PRO A 41 -0.70 14.28 24.13
CA PRO A 41 -1.51 14.92 23.14
C PRO A 41 -1.84 13.86 22.08
N LYS A 42 -3.06 13.37 22.08
CA LYS A 42 -3.52 12.41 21.08
C LYS A 42 -3.39 12.97 19.66
N THR A 43 -3.17 14.27 19.53
CA THR A 43 -3.04 14.96 18.26
C THR A 43 -1.92 16.00 18.34
N VAL A 44 -0.97 15.92 17.41
CA VAL A 44 0.15 16.84 17.26
C VAL A 44 0.09 17.51 15.90
N PHE A 45 0.34 18.82 15.89
CA PHE A 45 0.37 19.63 14.69
C PHE A 45 1.80 20.10 14.40
N PHE A 46 2.22 19.95 13.14
CA PHE A 46 3.48 20.48 12.62
C PHE A 46 3.15 21.49 11.51
N ALA A 47 3.73 22.68 11.58
CA ALA A 47 3.54 23.69 10.55
C ALA A 47 4.10 23.23 9.20
N GLU A 48 5.28 22.58 9.23
CA GLU A 48 5.97 22.04 8.06
C GLU A 48 6.81 20.82 8.47
N LEU A 49 6.83 19.80 7.62
CA LEU A 49 7.74 18.66 7.67
C LEU A 49 8.39 18.47 6.30
N SER A 50 9.62 17.96 6.28
CA SER A 50 10.18 17.41 5.05
C SER A 50 9.43 16.12 4.65
N PRO A 51 9.46 15.70 3.37
CA PRO A 51 8.86 14.44 2.97
C PRO A 51 9.40 13.24 3.74
N THR A 52 10.69 13.22 4.03
CA THR A 52 11.34 12.18 4.83
C THR A 52 10.75 12.13 6.24
N GLN A 53 10.62 13.26 6.91
CA GLN A 53 9.99 13.34 8.23
C GLN A 53 8.51 12.93 8.20
N TYR A 54 7.78 13.30 7.13
CA TYR A 54 6.40 12.86 6.95
C TYR A 54 6.31 11.33 6.82
N ILE A 55 7.16 10.74 5.98
CA ILE A 55 7.24 9.29 5.79
C ILE A 55 7.57 8.59 7.11
N ALA A 56 8.53 9.12 7.88
CA ALA A 56 8.84 8.59 9.20
C ALA A 56 7.63 8.58 10.14
N LYS A 57 6.81 9.61 10.11
CA LYS A 57 5.58 9.66 10.93
C LYS A 57 4.51 8.66 10.46
N MET A 58 4.53 8.26 9.18
CA MET A 58 3.67 7.17 8.70
C MET A 58 4.04 5.81 9.30
N HIS A 59 5.31 5.60 9.68
CA HIS A 59 5.81 4.41 10.35
C HIS A 59 5.47 4.39 11.84
N HIS A 60 4.22 4.62 12.15
CA HIS A 60 3.78 4.66 13.54
C HIS A 60 3.96 3.29 14.23
N PRO A 61 4.48 3.24 15.49
CA PRO A 61 4.70 1.98 16.22
C PRO A 61 3.46 1.10 16.33
N VAL A 62 2.28 1.69 16.23
CA VAL A 62 1.01 0.94 16.27
C VAL A 62 0.91 -0.08 15.15
N LEU A 63 1.50 0.20 13.98
CA LEU A 63 1.51 -0.74 12.85
C LEU A 63 2.15 -2.09 13.21
N ARG A 64 2.96 -2.17 14.24
CA ARG A 64 3.62 -3.39 14.73
C ARG A 64 2.84 -4.12 15.81
N ARG A 65 1.75 -3.55 16.30
CA ARG A 65 1.00 -4.09 17.46
C ARG A 65 -0.36 -4.69 17.11
N VAL A 66 -0.83 -4.40 15.91
CA VAL A 66 -2.20 -4.77 15.47
C VAL A 66 -2.14 -5.98 14.57
N SER A 67 -3.00 -6.96 14.80
CA SER A 67 -3.06 -8.20 14.02
C SER A 67 -3.80 -8.07 12.69
N GLN A 68 -4.60 -7.01 12.55
CA GLN A 68 -5.41 -6.74 11.37
C GLN A 68 -5.34 -5.25 11.06
N LEU A 69 -4.98 -4.88 9.82
CA LEU A 69 -4.81 -3.50 9.42
C LEU A 69 -5.83 -3.09 8.34
N HIS A 70 -6.61 -2.08 8.63
CA HIS A 70 -7.47 -1.41 7.68
C HIS A 70 -6.93 -0.01 7.39
N ILE A 71 -6.34 0.17 6.20
CA ILE A 71 -5.68 1.41 5.80
C ILE A 71 -6.48 2.08 4.69
N ALA A 72 -6.63 3.39 4.79
CA ALA A 72 -7.11 4.23 3.72
C ALA A 72 -6.18 5.44 3.56
N ALA A 73 -5.76 5.72 2.33
CA ALA A 73 -4.88 6.82 2.03
C ALA A 73 -5.33 7.60 0.79
N GLU A 74 -5.06 8.89 0.80
CA GLU A 74 -5.29 9.82 -0.28
C GLU A 74 -3.99 10.61 -0.47
N MET A 75 -3.27 10.33 -1.57
CA MET A 75 -1.90 10.82 -1.72
C MET A 75 -1.63 11.32 -3.14
N ASP A 76 -1.09 12.53 -3.25
CA ASP A 76 -0.53 13.06 -4.50
C ASP A 76 0.89 12.50 -4.73
N LEU A 77 0.95 11.18 -4.97
CA LEU A 77 2.24 10.48 -5.15
C LEU A 77 3.04 11.00 -6.33
N LEU A 78 2.37 11.37 -7.43
CA LEU A 78 3.05 11.78 -8.65
C LEU A 78 3.64 13.19 -8.57
N ALA A 79 3.21 14.00 -7.61
CA ALA A 79 3.82 15.30 -7.34
C ALA A 79 5.11 15.18 -6.51
N LEU A 80 5.35 14.04 -5.86
CA LEU A 80 6.60 13.78 -5.15
C LEU A 80 7.74 13.43 -6.12
N THR A 81 8.99 13.72 -5.75
CA THR A 81 10.15 13.25 -6.52
C THR A 81 10.23 11.72 -6.53
N HIS A 82 10.93 11.16 -7.53
CA HIS A 82 11.08 9.70 -7.65
C HIS A 82 11.65 9.05 -6.40
N GLU A 83 12.60 9.70 -5.76
CA GLU A 83 13.24 9.22 -4.53
C GLU A 83 12.21 9.03 -3.39
N TYR A 84 11.38 10.03 -3.12
CA TYR A 84 10.34 9.94 -2.09
C TYR A 84 9.23 8.95 -2.45
N ARG A 85 8.88 8.83 -3.72
CA ARG A 85 7.94 7.79 -4.16
C ARG A 85 8.47 6.40 -3.86
N LEU A 86 9.75 6.16 -4.13
CA LEU A 86 10.40 4.89 -3.83
C LEU A 86 10.47 4.64 -2.33
N GLN A 87 10.79 5.65 -1.52
CA GLN A 87 10.79 5.53 -0.06
C GLN A 87 9.41 5.17 0.50
N ILE A 88 8.33 5.74 -0.02
CA ILE A 88 6.96 5.38 0.40
C ILE A 88 6.65 3.92 0.07
N ILE A 89 7.10 3.42 -1.06
CA ILE A 89 6.78 2.06 -1.55
C ILE A 89 7.76 1.01 -1.04
N GLN A 90 9.07 1.29 -1.12
CA GLN A 90 10.14 0.38 -0.67
C GLN A 90 10.37 0.49 0.83
N GLY A 91 9.99 1.63 1.39
CA GLY A 91 10.05 1.84 2.83
C GLY A 91 9.17 0.83 3.54
N ASN A 92 9.38 0.74 4.77
CA ASN A 92 8.90 -0.14 5.81
C ASN A 92 7.43 -0.60 5.73
N ILE A 93 6.52 0.10 5.02
CA ILE A 93 5.17 -0.41 4.75
C ILE A 93 5.23 -1.82 4.16
N ARG A 94 6.15 -2.05 3.21
CA ARG A 94 6.34 -3.37 2.61
C ARG A 94 6.93 -4.38 3.59
N ARG A 95 7.99 -4.02 4.33
CA ARG A 95 8.67 -4.94 5.25
C ARG A 95 7.84 -5.23 6.49
N ASP A 96 7.34 -4.20 7.12
CA ASP A 96 6.65 -4.32 8.40
C ASP A 96 5.24 -4.89 8.23
N ILE A 97 4.50 -4.45 7.22
CA ILE A 97 3.15 -4.94 6.96
C ILE A 97 3.16 -6.39 6.49
N HIS A 98 4.02 -6.76 5.52
CA HIS A 98 4.03 -8.12 4.98
C HIS A 98 4.62 -9.19 5.90
N ALA A 99 5.53 -8.81 6.79
CA ALA A 99 6.19 -9.77 7.68
C ALA A 99 5.31 -10.16 8.88
N PHE A 100 4.46 -9.24 9.34
CA PHE A 100 3.75 -9.39 10.60
C PHE A 100 2.23 -9.46 10.50
N TYR A 101 1.63 -9.04 9.37
CA TYR A 101 0.19 -8.91 9.23
C TYR A 101 -0.36 -9.65 8.03
N PRO A 102 -0.93 -10.85 8.21
CA PRO A 102 -1.57 -11.60 7.12
C PRO A 102 -2.86 -10.94 6.62
N ASP A 103 -3.50 -10.09 7.41
CA ASP A 103 -4.80 -9.50 7.10
C ASP A 103 -4.70 -7.97 6.99
N VAL A 104 -4.25 -7.50 5.83
CA VAL A 104 -4.12 -6.07 5.53
C VAL A 104 -5.07 -5.69 4.40
N HIS A 105 -5.94 -4.73 4.67
CA HIS A 105 -6.80 -4.09 3.69
C HIS A 105 -6.31 -2.66 3.45
N PHE A 106 -5.82 -2.37 2.25
CA PHE A 106 -5.31 -1.05 1.92
C PHE A 106 -6.03 -0.46 0.70
N SER A 107 -6.66 0.68 0.88
CA SER A 107 -7.26 1.49 -0.19
C SER A 107 -6.47 2.77 -0.37
N LEU A 108 -5.88 2.95 -1.54
CA LEU A 108 -5.08 4.12 -1.90
C LEU A 108 -5.77 4.88 -3.04
N MET A 109 -5.98 6.16 -2.86
CA MET A 109 -6.41 7.09 -3.90
C MET A 109 -5.23 7.95 -4.35
N VAL A 110 -5.03 8.08 -5.66
CA VAL A 110 -3.97 8.89 -6.26
C VAL A 110 -4.52 9.82 -7.33
N ASP A 111 -3.89 10.99 -7.46
CA ASP A 111 -4.11 11.88 -8.60
C ASP A 111 -3.26 11.39 -9.78
N LEU A 112 -3.92 11.08 -10.89
CA LEU A 112 -3.31 10.70 -12.18
C LEU A 112 -3.69 11.72 -13.26
N SER A 113 -3.68 13.00 -12.92
CA SER A 113 -3.95 14.07 -13.88
C SER A 113 -2.91 14.06 -15.00
N PRO A 114 -3.32 14.12 -16.28
CA PRO A 114 -2.40 14.02 -17.41
C PRO A 114 -1.26 15.04 -17.40
N GLU A 115 -1.50 16.21 -16.80
CA GLU A 115 -0.55 17.31 -16.73
C GLU A 115 0.66 16.99 -15.83
N LYS A 116 0.48 16.08 -14.88
CA LYS A 116 1.53 15.66 -13.93
C LYS A 116 2.14 14.30 -14.29
N PHE A 117 1.52 13.56 -15.20
CA PHE A 117 1.86 12.17 -15.49
C PHE A 117 3.06 12.06 -16.41
N ASP A 118 4.16 11.51 -15.94
CA ASP A 118 5.30 11.14 -16.75
C ASP A 118 5.09 9.76 -17.37
N TYR A 119 4.71 9.73 -18.65
CA TYR A 119 4.40 8.50 -19.39
C TYR A 119 5.58 7.53 -19.51
N THR A 120 6.78 7.94 -19.15
CA THR A 120 7.97 7.07 -19.15
C THR A 120 8.14 6.34 -17.84
N TYR A 121 8.03 7.04 -16.72
CA TYR A 121 8.38 6.51 -15.40
C TYR A 121 7.15 6.11 -14.56
N ASP A 122 6.07 6.86 -14.64
CA ASP A 122 4.92 6.65 -13.76
C ASP A 122 4.19 5.32 -14.01
N PRO A 123 4.05 4.80 -15.24
CA PRO A 123 3.51 3.47 -15.46
C PRO A 123 4.34 2.37 -14.81
N ILE A 124 5.68 2.46 -14.91
CA ILE A 124 6.59 1.50 -14.29
C ILE A 124 6.48 1.55 -12.79
N PHE A 125 6.46 2.76 -12.24
CA PHE A 125 6.27 2.98 -10.80
C PHE A 125 4.97 2.37 -10.28
N LEU A 126 3.83 2.62 -10.95
CA LEU A 126 2.52 2.09 -10.57
C LEU A 126 2.47 0.56 -10.67
N ILE A 127 3.05 -0.03 -11.73
CA ILE A 127 3.11 -1.49 -11.89
C ILE A 127 3.94 -2.11 -10.76
N ASN A 128 5.10 -1.55 -10.44
CA ASN A 128 5.93 -2.04 -9.34
C ASN A 128 5.20 -1.95 -8.01
N MET A 129 4.54 -0.82 -7.72
CA MET A 129 3.74 -0.65 -6.53
C MET A 129 2.61 -1.69 -6.43
N MET A 130 1.86 -1.90 -7.50
CA MET A 130 0.79 -2.91 -7.54
C MET A 130 1.33 -4.32 -7.34
N SER A 131 2.48 -4.65 -7.93
CA SER A 131 3.16 -5.95 -7.77
C SER A 131 3.63 -6.15 -6.34
N ASP A 132 4.22 -5.14 -5.73
CA ASP A 132 4.67 -5.18 -4.34
C ASP A 132 3.52 -5.36 -3.35
N MET A 133 2.35 -4.79 -3.67
CA MET A 133 1.14 -4.88 -2.84
C MET A 133 0.26 -6.10 -3.16
N ALA A 134 0.69 -7.00 -4.05
CA ALA A 134 -0.13 -8.15 -4.47
C ALA A 134 -0.46 -9.14 -3.34
N ARG A 135 0.31 -9.13 -2.26
CA ARG A 135 0.11 -10.04 -1.11
C ARG A 135 -0.93 -9.59 -0.09
N ILE A 136 -1.42 -8.36 -0.22
CA ILE A 136 -2.45 -7.79 0.65
C ILE A 136 -3.72 -7.48 -0.15
N ASP A 137 -4.85 -7.23 0.50
CA ASP A 137 -6.06 -6.72 -0.16
C ASP A 137 -5.88 -5.25 -0.52
N PHE A 138 -5.12 -5.01 -1.60
CA PHE A 138 -4.80 -3.67 -2.07
C PHE A 138 -5.77 -3.21 -3.16
N LYS A 139 -6.23 -1.98 -3.04
CA LYS A 139 -7.09 -1.30 -4.02
C LYS A 139 -6.53 0.08 -4.33
N LEU A 140 -6.34 0.34 -5.62
CA LEU A 140 -5.90 1.64 -6.12
C LEU A 140 -7.04 2.34 -6.84
N TYR A 141 -7.29 3.58 -6.47
CA TYR A 141 -8.33 4.44 -7.05
C TYR A 141 -7.71 5.67 -7.70
N LYS A 142 -8.34 6.14 -8.78
CA LYS A 142 -8.03 7.42 -9.39
C LYS A 142 -8.99 8.47 -8.85
N GLY A 143 -8.47 9.54 -8.24
CA GLY A 143 -9.28 10.64 -7.75
C GLY A 143 -8.51 11.95 -7.80
N ALA A 144 -9.03 12.93 -8.51
CA ALA A 144 -8.41 14.25 -8.65
C ALA A 144 -8.33 15.01 -7.31
N GLN A 145 -9.16 14.65 -6.33
CA GLN A 145 -9.11 15.23 -4.99
C GLN A 145 -7.84 14.87 -4.23
N ALA A 146 -7.10 13.83 -4.63
CA ALA A 146 -5.80 13.51 -4.06
C ALA A 146 -4.72 14.54 -4.39
N ALA A 147 -4.96 15.44 -5.36
CA ALA A 147 -4.03 16.50 -5.73
C ALA A 147 -3.65 17.40 -4.55
N GLY A 148 -2.35 17.51 -4.29
CA GLY A 148 -1.80 18.31 -3.19
C GLY A 148 -2.06 17.75 -1.79
N ARG A 149 -2.56 16.52 -1.66
CA ARG A 149 -2.86 15.89 -0.37
C ARG A 149 -1.91 14.75 -0.04
N LEU A 150 -1.63 14.63 1.25
CA LEU A 150 -0.91 13.51 1.84
C LEU A 150 -1.68 13.08 3.08
N ILE A 151 -2.56 12.10 2.95
CA ILE A 151 -3.39 11.62 4.05
C ILE A 151 -3.26 10.10 4.12
N PHE A 152 -2.99 9.61 5.32
CA PHE A 152 -2.89 8.19 5.62
C PHE A 152 -3.61 7.91 6.94
N ALA A 153 -4.56 7.02 6.94
CA ALA A 153 -5.34 6.67 8.11
C ALA A 153 -5.39 5.16 8.30
N VAL A 154 -5.12 4.73 9.51
CA VAL A 154 -5.27 3.36 9.99
C VAL A 154 -6.46 3.33 10.93
N LYS A 155 -7.47 2.56 10.58
CA LYS A 155 -8.72 2.47 11.32
C LYS A 155 -8.47 2.13 12.78
N ASP A 156 -9.12 2.84 13.69
CA ASP A 156 -9.06 2.71 15.15
C ASP A 156 -7.71 3.06 15.79
N GLU A 157 -6.67 3.37 15.01
CA GLU A 157 -5.31 3.46 15.51
C GLU A 157 -4.71 4.86 15.39
N PHE A 158 -4.38 5.29 14.18
CA PHE A 158 -3.81 6.61 13.98
C PHE A 158 -4.10 7.16 12.58
N MET A 159 -3.91 8.46 12.45
CA MET A 159 -3.89 9.13 11.17
C MET A 159 -2.77 10.15 11.08
N ILE A 160 -2.30 10.37 9.87
CA ILE A 160 -1.48 11.52 9.50
C ILE A 160 -2.11 12.19 8.29
N SER A 161 -2.21 13.53 8.34
CA SER A 161 -2.72 14.32 7.22
C SER A 161 -1.86 15.54 7.02
N GLY A 162 -1.65 15.94 5.77
CA GLY A 162 -0.90 17.13 5.40
C GLY A 162 -1.20 17.54 3.97
N MET A 163 -0.69 18.67 3.59
CA MET A 163 -0.75 19.20 2.23
C MET A 163 0.64 19.19 1.61
N LEU A 164 0.74 18.66 0.40
CA LEU A 164 1.95 18.74 -0.41
C LEU A 164 1.97 20.07 -1.16
N MET A 165 2.97 20.87 -0.90
CA MET A 165 3.20 22.14 -1.57
C MET A 165 4.41 22.06 -2.50
N ASP A 166 4.61 23.11 -3.30
CA ASP A 166 5.76 23.21 -4.19
C ASP A 166 7.08 22.94 -3.44
N PHE A 167 8.04 22.39 -4.16
CA PHE A 167 9.34 21.95 -3.62
C PHE A 167 9.27 20.82 -2.59
N ASN A 168 8.28 19.93 -2.70
CA ASN A 168 8.09 18.78 -1.81
C ASN A 168 7.98 19.11 -0.32
N ARG A 169 7.38 20.23 0.03
CA ARG A 169 7.12 20.61 1.43
C ARG A 169 5.80 20.04 1.89
N CYS A 170 5.80 19.35 3.02
CA CYS A 170 4.58 18.85 3.66
C CYS A 170 4.12 19.88 4.70
N MET A 171 3.05 20.59 4.39
CA MET A 171 2.54 21.70 5.22
C MET A 171 1.32 21.27 6.03
N ALA A 172 1.11 21.97 7.14
CA ALA A 172 -0.06 21.78 8.02
C ALA A 172 -0.26 20.31 8.42
N VAL A 173 0.83 19.63 8.77
CA VAL A 173 0.79 18.20 9.08
C VAL A 173 0.18 17.98 10.46
N THR A 174 -0.83 17.14 10.52
CA THR A 174 -1.47 16.69 11.75
C THR A 174 -1.26 15.18 11.90
N VAL A 175 -0.72 14.76 13.03
CA VAL A 175 -0.60 13.36 13.44
C VAL A 175 -1.52 13.15 14.62
N SER A 176 -2.40 12.17 14.54
CA SER A 176 -3.34 11.86 15.62
C SER A 176 -3.40 10.36 15.90
N SER A 177 -3.23 9.99 17.15
CA SER A 177 -3.48 8.64 17.68
C SER A 177 -4.84 8.52 18.38
N ASP A 178 -5.74 9.46 18.12
CA ASP A 178 -7.11 9.40 18.59
C ASP A 178 -7.94 8.50 17.67
N ALA A 179 -8.56 7.45 18.24
CA ALA A 179 -9.33 6.47 17.48
C ALA A 179 -10.55 7.07 16.78
N GLU A 180 -11.20 8.09 17.35
CA GLU A 180 -12.33 8.75 16.74
C GLU A 180 -11.91 9.53 15.49
N ASN A 181 -10.81 10.31 15.58
CA ASN A 181 -10.25 11.05 14.47
C ASN A 181 -9.75 10.13 13.35
N SER A 182 -9.05 9.06 13.70
CA SER A 182 -8.55 8.08 12.72
C SER A 182 -9.68 7.36 12.01
N ASN A 183 -10.74 6.98 12.72
CA ASN A 183 -11.93 6.37 12.13
C ASN A 183 -12.68 7.34 11.21
N LEU A 184 -12.89 8.55 11.64
CA LEU A 184 -13.56 9.57 10.82
C LEU A 184 -12.81 9.78 9.50
N MET A 185 -11.47 9.91 9.56
CA MET A 185 -10.64 10.07 8.38
C MET A 185 -10.65 8.82 7.49
N TYR A 186 -10.49 7.63 8.09
CA TYR A 186 -10.54 6.37 7.36
C TYR A 186 -11.85 6.21 6.59
N HIS A 187 -13.00 6.42 7.24
CA HIS A 187 -14.30 6.30 6.59
C HIS A 187 -14.51 7.37 5.52
N SER A 188 -14.08 8.60 5.77
CA SER A 188 -14.17 9.68 4.78
C SER A 188 -13.43 9.32 3.47
N ILE A 189 -12.20 8.81 3.57
CA ILE A 189 -11.44 8.38 2.39
C ILE A 189 -12.12 7.17 1.73
N ARG A 190 -12.60 6.21 2.50
CA ARG A 190 -13.31 5.03 1.97
C ARG A 190 -14.57 5.42 1.21
N ASP A 191 -15.33 6.37 1.70
CA ASP A 191 -16.54 6.89 1.04
C ASP A 191 -16.18 7.63 -0.26
N LEU A 192 -15.08 8.39 -0.29
CA LEU A 192 -14.56 8.98 -1.52
C LEU A 192 -14.17 7.89 -2.52
N CYS A 193 -13.45 6.85 -2.10
CA CYS A 193 -13.06 5.72 -2.95
C CYS A 193 -14.27 5.04 -3.62
N THR A 194 -15.44 4.99 -2.96
CA THR A 194 -16.64 4.37 -3.56
C THR A 194 -17.18 5.13 -4.76
N ARG A 195 -16.84 6.39 -4.90
CA ARG A 195 -17.31 7.29 -5.96
C ARG A 195 -16.32 7.44 -7.11
N GLU A 196 -15.10 6.92 -6.90
CA GLU A 196 -13.98 7.09 -7.81
C GLU A 196 -13.70 5.82 -8.63
N MET A 197 -12.94 6.00 -9.71
CA MET A 197 -12.58 4.89 -10.59
C MET A 197 -11.60 3.95 -9.89
N LEU A 198 -11.99 2.70 -9.72
CA LEU A 198 -11.09 1.64 -9.30
C LEU A 198 -10.18 1.27 -10.47
N LEU A 199 -8.86 1.50 -10.30
CA LEU A 199 -7.84 1.16 -11.30
C LEU A 199 -7.29 -0.24 -11.11
N TYR A 200 -7.10 -0.64 -9.85
CA TYR A 200 -6.49 -1.92 -9.51
C TYR A 200 -7.07 -2.47 -8.21
N ARG A 201 -7.21 -3.77 -8.16
CA ARG A 201 -7.40 -4.53 -6.93
C ARG A 201 -6.63 -5.83 -7.01
N SER A 202 -5.97 -6.20 -5.92
CA SER A 202 -5.45 -7.55 -5.77
C SER A 202 -6.62 -8.52 -5.61
N THR A 203 -6.50 -9.68 -6.24
CA THR A 203 -7.51 -10.74 -6.10
C THR A 203 -6.85 -12.09 -6.29
N THR A 204 -7.44 -13.12 -5.72
CA THR A 204 -7.05 -14.50 -5.97
C THR A 204 -8.03 -15.11 -6.96
N MET A 205 -7.61 -16.17 -7.66
CA MET A 205 -8.52 -16.92 -8.54
C MET A 205 -9.75 -17.41 -7.77
N GLN A 206 -9.60 -17.83 -6.52
CA GLN A 206 -10.72 -18.21 -5.67
C GLN A 206 -11.72 -17.06 -5.49
N LYS A 207 -11.26 -15.87 -5.15
CA LYS A 207 -12.13 -14.68 -5.02
C LYS A 207 -12.78 -14.30 -6.34
N MET A 208 -12.10 -14.51 -7.48
CA MET A 208 -12.68 -14.28 -8.82
C MET A 208 -13.84 -15.25 -9.10
N ILE A 209 -13.69 -16.50 -8.70
CA ILE A 209 -14.74 -17.53 -8.89
C ILE A 209 -15.92 -17.24 -7.96
N ASP A 210 -15.69 -17.12 -6.67
CA ASP A 210 -16.72 -16.94 -5.64
C ASP A 210 -17.54 -15.66 -5.89
N GLY A 211 -16.86 -14.58 -6.30
CA GLY A 211 -17.49 -13.31 -6.66
C GLY A 211 -18.02 -13.23 -8.09
N LYS A 212 -17.85 -14.30 -8.91
CA LYS A 212 -18.18 -14.32 -10.34
C LYS A 212 -17.53 -13.19 -11.14
N TYR A 213 -16.38 -12.68 -10.68
CA TYR A 213 -15.68 -11.57 -11.36
C TYR A 213 -15.10 -11.97 -12.70
N TYR A 214 -14.83 -13.27 -12.90
CA TYR A 214 -14.36 -13.80 -14.17
C TYR A 214 -15.31 -13.49 -15.34
N VAL A 215 -16.62 -13.37 -15.09
CA VAL A 215 -17.59 -13.01 -16.12
C VAL A 215 -17.27 -11.64 -16.72
N ARG A 216 -16.84 -10.68 -15.90
CA ARG A 216 -16.43 -9.36 -16.38
C ARG A 216 -15.13 -9.43 -17.17
N ALA A 217 -14.20 -10.27 -16.77
CA ALA A 217 -12.95 -10.47 -17.51
C ALA A 217 -13.23 -11.10 -18.88
N ILE A 218 -14.05 -12.13 -18.98
CA ILE A 218 -14.45 -12.76 -20.24
C ILE A 218 -15.18 -11.77 -21.17
N LEU A 219 -15.99 -10.88 -20.62
CA LEU A 219 -16.76 -9.90 -21.41
C LEU A 219 -15.99 -8.61 -21.71
N ALA A 220 -14.77 -8.45 -21.21
CA ALA A 220 -13.97 -7.26 -21.46
C ALA A 220 -13.44 -7.27 -22.90
N VAL A 221 -13.72 -6.21 -23.65
CA VAL A 221 -13.36 -6.07 -25.08
C VAL A 221 -11.85 -5.88 -25.26
N ASN A 222 -11.16 -5.31 -24.25
CA ASN A 222 -9.73 -5.07 -24.29
C ASN A 222 -9.11 -5.60 -23.00
N GLN A 223 -8.28 -6.61 -23.12
CA GLN A 223 -7.54 -7.19 -22.00
C GLN A 223 -6.03 -7.14 -22.32
N LYS A 224 -5.23 -6.95 -21.28
CA LYS A 224 -3.78 -7.07 -21.33
C LYS A 224 -3.34 -7.97 -20.21
N TRP A 225 -2.65 -9.05 -20.54
CA TRP A 225 -2.09 -9.98 -19.60
C TRP A 225 -0.62 -9.67 -19.41
N VAL A 226 -0.25 -9.38 -18.16
CA VAL A 226 1.15 -9.21 -17.76
C VAL A 226 1.47 -10.34 -16.80
N VAL A 227 2.24 -11.31 -17.28
CA VAL A 227 2.55 -12.53 -16.54
C VAL A 227 4.05 -12.56 -16.27
N GLY A 228 4.43 -12.53 -14.99
CA GLY A 228 5.85 -12.55 -14.58
C GLY A 228 6.52 -13.91 -14.78
N HIS A 229 5.73 -14.99 -14.75
CA HIS A 229 6.15 -16.35 -15.05
C HIS A 229 4.94 -17.17 -15.49
N LEU A 230 5.18 -18.19 -16.29
CA LEU A 230 4.12 -19.13 -16.67
C LEU A 230 3.73 -19.94 -15.44
N THR A 231 2.44 -19.98 -15.18
CA THR A 231 1.85 -20.88 -14.19
C THR A 231 1.12 -22.01 -14.92
N GLU A 232 0.82 -23.08 -14.21
CA GLU A 232 0.07 -24.23 -14.74
C GLU A 232 -1.26 -23.84 -15.39
N HIS A 233 -1.85 -22.71 -14.98
CA HIS A 233 -3.13 -22.23 -15.55
C HIS A 233 -3.04 -21.67 -16.97
N PHE A 234 -1.82 -21.34 -17.43
CA PHE A 234 -1.56 -20.79 -18.77
C PHE A 234 -0.97 -21.82 -19.73
N LEU A 235 -0.87 -23.08 -19.32
CA LEU A 235 -0.33 -24.14 -20.15
C LEU A 235 -1.32 -24.55 -21.24
N PRO A 236 -0.85 -24.99 -22.42
CA PRO A 236 -1.69 -25.70 -23.38
C PRO A 236 -2.33 -26.93 -22.76
N ASP A 237 -3.53 -27.30 -23.23
CA ASP A 237 -4.34 -28.37 -22.64
C ASP A 237 -3.59 -29.70 -22.55
N ASP A 238 -2.85 -30.09 -23.57
CA ASP A 238 -2.07 -31.32 -23.64
C ASP A 238 -0.97 -31.35 -22.57
N LEU A 239 -0.23 -30.27 -22.43
CA LEU A 239 0.83 -30.16 -21.41
C LEU A 239 0.24 -30.06 -20.00
N PHE A 240 -0.87 -29.37 -19.85
CA PHE A 240 -1.57 -29.29 -18.56
C PHE A 240 -2.03 -30.67 -18.08
N GLU A 241 -2.64 -31.47 -18.96
CA GLU A 241 -3.08 -32.83 -18.62
C GLU A 241 -1.90 -33.75 -18.28
N GLU A 242 -0.80 -33.65 -19.01
CA GLU A 242 0.42 -34.41 -18.73
C GLU A 242 0.98 -34.07 -17.33
N LEU A 243 1.08 -32.80 -16.99
CA LEU A 243 1.56 -32.37 -15.67
C LEU A 243 0.59 -32.77 -14.55
N LEU A 244 -0.70 -32.63 -14.77
CA LEU A 244 -1.72 -33.01 -13.79
C LEU A 244 -1.67 -34.49 -13.47
N GLU A 245 -1.48 -35.35 -14.48
CA GLU A 245 -1.33 -36.80 -14.28
C GLU A 245 -0.07 -37.14 -13.48
N GLN A 246 1.06 -36.42 -13.68
CA GLN A 246 2.30 -36.62 -12.92
C GLN A 246 2.16 -36.29 -11.42
N VAL A 247 1.26 -35.37 -11.07
CA VAL A 247 1.07 -34.92 -9.67
C VAL A 247 -0.25 -35.41 -9.06
N LYS A 248 -0.99 -36.24 -9.75
CA LYS A 248 -2.33 -36.72 -9.37
C LYS A 248 -2.42 -37.32 -7.96
N GLU A 249 -1.35 -38.01 -7.52
CA GLU A 249 -1.29 -38.60 -6.17
C GLU A 249 -1.20 -37.55 -5.05
N GLN A 250 -0.94 -36.28 -5.40
CA GLN A 250 -0.79 -35.18 -4.44
C GLN A 250 -2.12 -34.46 -4.14
N TYR A 251 -3.14 -34.70 -4.95
CA TYR A 251 -4.43 -34.00 -4.87
C TYR A 251 -5.58 -34.99 -4.65
N ASP A 252 -6.59 -34.54 -3.89
CA ASP A 252 -7.87 -35.24 -3.85
C ASP A 252 -8.72 -34.90 -5.08
N GLU A 253 -9.81 -35.62 -5.26
CA GLU A 253 -10.70 -35.49 -6.44
C GLU A 253 -11.32 -34.07 -6.52
N GLU A 254 -11.64 -33.45 -5.40
CA GLU A 254 -12.21 -32.09 -5.35
C GLU A 254 -11.17 -31.06 -5.77
N GLN A 255 -9.94 -31.20 -5.31
CA GLN A 255 -8.82 -30.34 -5.69
C GLN A 255 -8.49 -30.48 -7.18
N GLU A 256 -8.47 -31.71 -7.72
CA GLU A 256 -8.25 -31.94 -9.14
C GLU A 256 -9.32 -31.26 -10.01
N GLN A 257 -10.60 -31.46 -9.66
CA GLN A 257 -11.71 -30.81 -10.39
C GLN A 257 -11.59 -29.28 -10.35
N ARG A 258 -11.16 -28.73 -9.23
CA ARG A 258 -10.97 -27.30 -9.07
C ARG A 258 -9.83 -26.76 -9.93
N ILE A 259 -8.70 -27.47 -9.98
CA ILE A 259 -7.53 -27.12 -10.82
C ILE A 259 -7.93 -27.14 -12.29
N ARG A 260 -8.64 -28.18 -12.76
CA ARG A 260 -9.18 -28.28 -14.12
C ARG A 260 -10.14 -27.13 -14.46
N TYR A 261 -11.00 -26.80 -13.54
CA TYR A 261 -11.93 -25.67 -13.71
C TYR A 261 -11.19 -24.34 -13.86
N LEU A 262 -10.15 -24.11 -13.05
CA LEU A 262 -9.31 -22.91 -13.13
C LEU A 262 -8.59 -22.79 -14.46
N HIS A 263 -8.00 -23.89 -14.94
CA HIS A 263 -7.34 -23.94 -16.23
C HIS A 263 -8.32 -23.61 -17.38
N THR A 264 -9.48 -24.27 -17.43
CA THR A 264 -10.53 -24.01 -18.42
C THR A 264 -10.98 -22.53 -18.38
N LEU A 265 -11.15 -21.97 -17.18
CA LEU A 265 -11.56 -20.60 -17.01
C LEU A 265 -10.51 -19.61 -17.53
N THR A 266 -9.23 -19.86 -17.24
CA THR A 266 -8.11 -19.03 -17.70
C THR A 266 -8.01 -19.05 -19.22
N ASN A 267 -8.11 -20.23 -19.84
CA ASN A 267 -8.10 -20.37 -21.30
C ASN A 267 -9.24 -19.57 -21.94
N LYS A 268 -10.46 -19.67 -21.41
CA LYS A 268 -11.60 -18.87 -21.90
C LYS A 268 -11.39 -17.36 -21.73
N MET A 269 -10.72 -16.94 -20.68
CA MET A 269 -10.39 -15.53 -20.49
C MET A 269 -9.35 -15.05 -21.51
N MET A 270 -8.40 -15.89 -21.89
CA MET A 270 -7.38 -15.59 -22.90
C MET A 270 -7.95 -15.60 -24.33
N GLU A 271 -8.88 -16.50 -24.65
CA GLU A 271 -9.52 -16.57 -25.97
C GLU A 271 -10.32 -15.31 -26.33
N THR A 272 -10.73 -14.54 -25.34
CA THR A 272 -11.48 -13.29 -25.51
C THR A 272 -10.59 -12.06 -25.67
N THR A 273 -9.27 -12.23 -25.66
CA THR A 273 -8.29 -11.17 -25.80
C THR A 273 -7.83 -11.06 -27.25
#